data_f2095f27569a74a4721b3128e1063d8b
#
_entry.id   f2095f27569a74a4721b3128e1063d8b
#
_cell.length_a   1.000
_cell.length_b   1.000
_cell.length_c   1.000
_cell.angle_alpha   90.00
_cell.angle_beta   90.00
_cell.angle_gamma   90.00
#
_symmetry.space_group_name_H-M   'P 1'
#
loop_
_entity.id
_entity.type
_entity.pdbx_description
1 polymer ?
#
loop_
_entity_poly.entity_id
_entity_poly.type
_entity_poly.pdbx_seq_one_letter_code
_entity_poly.pdbx_strand_id
1 'polypeptide(L)'
;QPETVSEQAPVEVTTSLPRGIPIRRATTTTRMARVPGPRSAVLAMAGVLPWIVWAVLAVLLLAFLGVLHTVYPPGYGQSFLELMGVPVAAALVGITVWGRLQPAWRALITRRGAGAILTSAAVLSGFFLIPVLGASWGMTVLGDTLTRTDPTLPAVTGPVYGFMVMPAVAFMIAAVSLAVALSTRIVVAIVLNIILVIMGLLIGGNEVLAATWLWRLAPWGWMSIAHQFPERWLTIVVLSLLIGSVAMGTAALGARRAAIRD
;
A
#
# COMPACT_ATOMS: atom_id res chain seq x y z
N GLN A 1 -14.18 69.11 24.66
CA GLN A 1 -14.89 69.25 23.38
C GLN A 1 -15.08 67.83 22.83
N PRO A 2 -16.31 67.36 22.65
CA PRO A 2 -16.59 66.06 22.06
C PRO A 2 -16.78 66.22 20.55
N GLU A 3 -16.05 65.41 19.76
CA GLU A 3 -16.23 65.30 18.32
C GLU A 3 -17.55 64.60 18.01
N THR A 4 -18.35 65.21 17.20
CA THR A 4 -19.62 64.74 16.67
C THR A 4 -19.38 63.73 15.59
N VAL A 5 -19.76 62.46 15.85
CA VAL A 5 -19.81 61.37 14.84
C VAL A 5 -20.98 61.69 13.89
N SER A 6 -20.64 61.95 12.64
CA SER A 6 -21.61 62.13 11.55
C SER A 6 -22.18 60.76 11.15
N GLU A 7 -23.46 60.61 11.43
CA GLU A 7 -24.30 59.48 11.03
C GLU A 7 -24.59 59.58 9.53
N GLN A 8 -23.89 58.75 8.73
CA GLN A 8 -24.17 58.62 7.28
C GLN A 8 -25.42 57.74 7.09
N ALA A 9 -26.44 58.33 6.51
CA ALA A 9 -27.67 57.65 6.12
C ALA A 9 -27.39 56.57 5.03
N PRO A 10 -28.13 55.43 5.06
CA PRO A 10 -27.97 54.39 4.07
C PRO A 10 -28.47 54.86 2.68
N VAL A 11 -27.59 54.77 1.69
CA VAL A 11 -27.94 55.02 0.28
C VAL A 11 -28.75 53.81 -0.23
N GLU A 12 -30.03 54.03 -0.41
CA GLU A 12 -30.92 53.07 -1.10
C GLU A 12 -30.60 53.05 -2.59
N VAL A 13 -29.80 52.04 -3.03
CA VAL A 13 -29.56 51.80 -4.44
C VAL A 13 -30.76 51.03 -5.00
N THR A 14 -31.73 51.75 -5.53
CA THR A 14 -32.84 51.19 -6.29
C THR A 14 -32.35 50.77 -7.68
N THR A 15 -31.85 49.52 -7.82
CA THR A 15 -31.56 48.93 -9.11
C THR A 15 -32.85 48.54 -9.80
N SER A 16 -33.36 49.38 -10.69
CA SER A 16 -34.45 49.03 -11.60
C SER A 16 -33.95 48.01 -12.64
N LEU A 17 -34.31 46.76 -12.46
CA LEU A 17 -34.09 45.70 -13.43
C LEU A 17 -34.96 45.93 -14.70
N PRO A 18 -34.41 45.89 -15.91
CA PRO A 18 -35.17 46.01 -17.15
C PRO A 18 -36.16 44.83 -17.26
N ARG A 19 -37.46 45.17 -17.32
CA ARG A 19 -38.56 44.25 -17.64
C ARG A 19 -38.36 43.75 -19.07
N GLY A 20 -38.09 42.43 -19.24
CA GLY A 20 -38.25 41.82 -20.57
C GLY A 20 -37.32 40.71 -20.96
N ILE A 21 -36.51 40.14 -20.08
CA ILE A 21 -35.75 38.95 -20.41
C ILE A 21 -36.59 37.71 -20.02
N PRO A 22 -37.07 36.87 -21.00
CA PRO A 22 -37.76 35.66 -20.65
C PRO A 22 -36.76 34.73 -20.00
N ILE A 23 -36.89 34.53 -18.69
CA ILE A 23 -36.12 33.52 -17.95
C ILE A 23 -36.56 32.17 -18.52
N ARG A 24 -35.84 31.67 -19.55
CA ARG A 24 -35.91 30.31 -19.99
C ARG A 24 -35.57 29.47 -18.78
N ARG A 25 -36.58 28.99 -18.06
CA ARG A 25 -36.37 27.93 -17.03
C ARG A 25 -35.70 26.77 -17.78
N ALA A 26 -34.38 26.78 -17.73
CA ALA A 26 -33.62 25.57 -18.01
C ALA A 26 -34.10 24.56 -16.97
N THR A 27 -35.04 23.70 -17.36
CA THR A 27 -35.31 22.47 -16.67
C THR A 27 -34.03 21.66 -16.78
N THR A 28 -33.09 21.99 -15.88
CA THR A 28 -31.94 21.14 -15.63
C THR A 28 -32.56 19.89 -15.02
N THR A 29 -32.99 18.97 -15.89
CA THR A 29 -33.15 17.56 -15.51
C THR A 29 -31.78 17.21 -14.96
N THR A 30 -31.68 17.29 -13.63
CA THR A 30 -30.53 16.77 -12.89
C THR A 30 -30.56 15.29 -13.18
N ARG A 31 -29.91 14.93 -14.28
CA ARG A 31 -29.61 13.54 -14.60
C ARG A 31 -28.86 13.07 -13.39
N MET A 32 -29.55 12.38 -12.45
CA MET A 32 -28.90 11.75 -11.31
C MET A 32 -27.69 11.01 -11.87
N ALA A 33 -26.51 11.57 -11.65
CA ALA A 33 -25.28 11.00 -12.12
C ALA A 33 -25.23 9.59 -11.53
N ARG A 34 -25.46 8.61 -12.39
CA ARG A 34 -25.50 7.18 -12.02
C ARG A 34 -24.23 6.93 -11.23
N VAL A 35 -24.36 6.60 -9.95
CA VAL A 35 -23.21 6.29 -9.07
C VAL A 35 -22.38 5.23 -9.82
N PRO A 36 -21.14 5.54 -10.21
CA PRO A 36 -20.37 4.61 -11.04
C PRO A 36 -20.21 3.31 -10.26
N GLY A 37 -20.56 2.19 -10.86
CA GLY A 37 -20.44 0.88 -10.24
C GLY A 37 -18.99 0.54 -9.85
N PRO A 38 -18.73 -0.47 -9.02
CA PRO A 38 -17.39 -0.82 -8.54
C PRO A 38 -16.39 -1.04 -9.67
N ARG A 39 -16.81 -1.59 -10.81
CA ARG A 39 -15.97 -1.76 -12.01
C ARG A 39 -15.41 -0.44 -12.54
N SER A 40 -16.20 0.63 -12.56
CA SER A 40 -15.75 1.95 -13.00
C SER A 40 -14.77 2.61 -12.02
N ALA A 41 -14.83 2.26 -10.72
CA ALA A 41 -13.85 2.70 -9.73
C ALA A 41 -12.50 2.02 -9.97
N VAL A 42 -12.47 0.71 -10.18
CA VAL A 42 -11.25 -0.05 -10.49
C VAL A 42 -10.58 0.46 -11.77
N LEU A 43 -11.34 0.64 -12.86
CA LEU A 43 -10.78 1.16 -14.12
C LEU A 43 -10.20 2.56 -14.00
N ALA A 44 -10.87 3.45 -13.25
CA ALA A 44 -10.34 4.79 -13.03
C ALA A 44 -9.06 4.77 -12.17
N MET A 45 -8.98 3.86 -11.18
CA MET A 45 -7.79 3.69 -10.37
C MET A 45 -6.64 3.09 -11.17
N ALA A 46 -6.90 2.16 -12.11
CA ALA A 46 -5.89 1.60 -12.97
C ALA A 46 -5.12 2.67 -13.77
N GLY A 47 -5.79 3.76 -14.18
CA GLY A 47 -5.13 4.89 -14.86
C GLY A 47 -4.29 5.80 -13.94
N VAL A 48 -4.45 5.72 -12.63
CA VAL A 48 -3.75 6.59 -11.67
C VAL A 48 -2.52 5.91 -11.07
N LEU A 49 -2.51 4.58 -10.96
CA LEU A 49 -1.44 3.84 -10.31
C LEU A 49 -0.11 3.90 -11.08
N PRO A 50 1.03 3.86 -10.38
CA PRO A 50 2.36 4.00 -10.98
C PRO A 50 2.90 2.68 -11.57
N TRP A 51 2.15 2.05 -12.48
CA TRP A 51 2.48 0.74 -13.06
C TRP A 51 3.90 0.64 -13.61
N ILE A 52 4.36 1.69 -14.30
CA ILE A 52 5.71 1.72 -14.88
C ILE A 52 6.76 1.64 -13.77
N VAL A 53 6.59 2.42 -12.69
CA VAL A 53 7.53 2.39 -11.56
C VAL A 53 7.55 1.00 -10.92
N TRP A 54 6.38 0.41 -10.70
CA TRP A 54 6.27 -0.92 -10.12
C TRP A 54 6.86 -1.99 -11.04
N ALA A 55 6.62 -1.90 -12.35
CA ALA A 55 7.20 -2.84 -13.33
C ALA A 55 8.73 -2.74 -13.36
N VAL A 56 9.30 -1.54 -13.34
CA VAL A 56 10.75 -1.35 -13.27
C VAL A 56 11.31 -1.96 -11.98
N LEU A 57 10.68 -1.70 -10.82
CA LEU A 57 11.11 -2.27 -9.55
C LEU A 57 11.02 -3.80 -9.54
N ALA A 58 9.96 -4.38 -10.13
CA ALA A 58 9.81 -5.82 -10.26
C ALA A 58 10.92 -6.44 -11.13
N VAL A 59 11.22 -5.82 -12.28
CA VAL A 59 12.31 -6.25 -13.16
C VAL A 59 13.66 -6.17 -12.46
N LEU A 60 13.92 -5.09 -11.74
CA LEU A 60 15.16 -4.93 -10.97
C LEU A 60 15.27 -5.99 -9.86
N LEU A 61 14.18 -6.29 -9.15
CA LEU A 61 14.16 -7.33 -8.14
C LEU A 61 14.47 -8.71 -8.75
N LEU A 62 13.81 -9.07 -9.85
CA LEU A 62 14.02 -10.33 -10.52
C LEU A 62 15.45 -10.45 -11.10
N ALA A 63 15.95 -9.39 -11.73
CA ALA A 63 17.32 -9.35 -12.23
C ALA A 63 18.34 -9.51 -11.09
N PHE A 64 18.12 -8.84 -9.96
CA PHE A 64 19.00 -8.95 -8.81
C PHE A 64 18.97 -10.35 -8.19
N LEU A 65 17.79 -10.98 -8.08
CA LEU A 65 17.68 -12.38 -7.66
C LEU A 65 18.43 -13.31 -8.60
N GLY A 66 18.33 -13.10 -9.93
CA GLY A 66 19.11 -13.86 -10.91
C GLY A 66 20.60 -13.76 -10.66
N VAL A 67 21.12 -12.55 -10.43
CA VAL A 67 22.54 -12.36 -10.10
C VAL A 67 22.91 -13.04 -8.78
N LEU A 68 22.07 -12.95 -7.74
CA LEU A 68 22.33 -13.61 -6.47
C LEU A 68 22.49 -15.14 -6.63
N HIS A 69 21.65 -15.77 -7.44
CA HIS A 69 21.74 -17.22 -7.69
C HIS A 69 22.98 -17.64 -8.48
N THR A 70 23.61 -16.72 -9.23
CA THR A 70 24.86 -17.03 -9.98
C THR A 70 26.11 -16.81 -9.15
N VAL A 71 26.06 -15.93 -8.14
CA VAL A 71 27.25 -15.48 -7.39
C VAL A 71 27.32 -16.09 -5.99
N TYR A 72 26.17 -16.36 -5.37
CA TYR A 72 26.09 -16.81 -3.97
C TYR A 72 25.59 -18.25 -3.84
N PRO A 73 25.91 -18.93 -2.72
CA PRO A 73 25.39 -20.27 -2.43
C PRO A 73 23.86 -20.34 -2.41
N PRO A 74 23.28 -21.55 -2.60
CA PRO A 74 21.85 -21.80 -2.47
C PRO A 74 21.27 -21.25 -1.15
N GLY A 75 20.06 -20.68 -1.19
CA GLY A 75 19.37 -20.09 -0.03
C GLY A 75 19.61 -18.60 0.19
N TYR A 76 20.71 -18.00 -0.33
CA TYR A 76 20.93 -16.55 -0.19
C TYR A 76 19.88 -15.72 -0.94
N GLY A 77 19.47 -16.15 -2.12
CA GLY A 77 18.40 -15.48 -2.88
C GLY A 77 17.08 -15.48 -2.12
N GLN A 78 16.74 -16.58 -1.46
CA GLN A 78 15.55 -16.67 -0.62
C GLN A 78 15.66 -15.76 0.61
N SER A 79 16.76 -15.83 1.34
CA SER A 79 16.97 -14.96 2.51
C SER A 79 16.89 -13.48 2.16
N PHE A 80 17.47 -13.08 1.02
CA PHE A 80 17.32 -11.71 0.51
C PHE A 80 15.86 -11.37 0.21
N LEU A 81 15.15 -12.26 -0.48
CA LEU A 81 13.74 -12.05 -0.83
C LEU A 81 12.88 -11.86 0.42
N GLU A 82 13.08 -12.67 1.43
CA GLU A 82 12.33 -12.68 2.68
C GLU A 82 12.60 -11.47 3.58
N LEU A 83 13.86 -11.08 3.70
CA LEU A 83 14.29 -10.06 4.66
C LEU A 83 14.31 -8.64 4.08
N MET A 84 14.50 -8.51 2.76
CA MET A 84 14.61 -7.20 2.10
C MET A 84 13.69 -7.08 0.88
N GLY A 85 13.75 -8.00 -0.05
CA GLY A 85 13.10 -7.88 -1.35
C GLY A 85 11.60 -7.63 -1.23
N VAL A 86 10.89 -8.53 -0.58
CA VAL A 86 9.43 -8.41 -0.40
C VAL A 86 9.04 -7.30 0.56
N PRO A 87 9.68 -7.15 1.75
CA PRO A 87 9.35 -6.05 2.65
C PRO A 87 9.50 -4.67 2.00
N VAL A 88 10.59 -4.43 1.29
CA VAL A 88 10.83 -3.15 0.62
C VAL A 88 9.86 -2.94 -0.54
N ALA A 89 9.64 -3.95 -1.39
CA ALA A 89 8.72 -3.86 -2.52
C ALA A 89 7.28 -3.59 -2.05
N ALA A 90 6.79 -4.34 -1.05
CA ALA A 90 5.46 -4.16 -0.50
C ALA A 90 5.27 -2.77 0.16
N ALA A 91 6.27 -2.29 0.91
CA ALA A 91 6.26 -0.97 1.50
C ALA A 91 6.21 0.14 0.42
N LEU A 92 7.03 0.03 -0.62
CA LEU A 92 7.03 0.98 -1.74
C LEU A 92 5.69 1.00 -2.48
N VAL A 93 5.05 -0.16 -2.69
CA VAL A 93 3.71 -0.21 -3.28
C VAL A 93 2.72 0.58 -2.42
N GLY A 94 2.67 0.34 -1.11
CA GLY A 94 1.78 1.06 -0.20
C GLY A 94 2.00 2.58 -0.21
N ILE A 95 3.25 3.03 -0.13
CA ILE A 95 3.62 4.45 -0.11
C ILE A 95 3.32 5.14 -1.45
N THR A 96 3.64 4.48 -2.57
CA THR A 96 3.45 5.06 -3.90
C THR A 96 1.98 5.16 -4.29
N VAL A 97 1.13 4.25 -3.82
CA VAL A 97 -0.33 4.37 -3.94
C VAL A 97 -0.80 5.70 -3.35
N TRP A 98 -0.39 6.01 -2.11
CA TRP A 98 -0.76 7.28 -1.49
C TRP A 98 -0.18 8.48 -2.22
N GLY A 99 1.09 8.44 -2.59
CA GLY A 99 1.74 9.53 -3.32
C GLY A 99 1.03 9.92 -4.62
N ARG A 100 0.39 8.94 -5.28
CA ARG A 100 -0.41 9.18 -6.49
C ARG A 100 -1.84 9.64 -6.20
N LEU A 101 -2.44 9.17 -5.10
CA LEU A 101 -3.79 9.54 -4.72
C LEU A 101 -3.87 10.92 -4.08
N GLN A 102 -2.84 11.34 -3.36
CA GLN A 102 -2.83 12.55 -2.56
C GLN A 102 -3.24 13.82 -3.34
N PRO A 103 -2.71 14.11 -4.56
CA PRO A 103 -3.07 15.32 -5.30
C PRO A 103 -4.55 15.40 -5.71
N ALA A 104 -5.18 14.24 -5.95
CA ALA A 104 -6.57 14.15 -6.40
C ALA A 104 -7.54 13.72 -5.30
N TRP A 105 -7.05 13.59 -4.05
CA TRP A 105 -7.78 12.91 -2.98
C TRP A 105 -9.15 13.52 -2.68
N ARG A 106 -9.24 14.84 -2.56
CA ARG A 106 -10.50 15.56 -2.30
C ARG A 106 -11.54 15.30 -3.39
N ALA A 107 -11.14 15.44 -4.65
CA ALA A 107 -12.04 15.21 -5.78
C ALA A 107 -12.50 13.74 -5.91
N LEU A 108 -11.65 12.80 -5.50
CA LEU A 108 -11.97 11.37 -5.52
C LEU A 108 -12.95 10.99 -4.41
N ILE A 109 -12.74 11.48 -3.18
CA ILE A 109 -13.62 11.19 -2.03
C ILE A 109 -15.04 11.70 -2.26
N THR A 110 -15.19 12.93 -2.75
CA THR A 110 -16.51 13.52 -3.01
C THR A 110 -17.30 12.76 -4.05
N ARG A 111 -16.61 12.13 -5.01
CA ARG A 111 -17.27 11.40 -6.11
C ARG A 111 -17.54 9.92 -5.82
N ARG A 112 -16.71 9.25 -5.03
CA ARG A 112 -16.70 7.78 -4.92
C ARG A 112 -16.62 7.23 -3.50
N GLY A 113 -16.33 8.05 -2.52
CA GLY A 113 -16.10 7.63 -1.13
C GLY A 113 -14.72 6.98 -0.92
N ALA A 114 -14.11 7.26 0.23
CA ALA A 114 -12.77 6.83 0.59
C ALA A 114 -12.60 5.29 0.56
N GLY A 115 -13.60 4.56 1.05
CA GLY A 115 -13.53 3.09 1.11
C GLY A 115 -13.43 2.44 -0.26
N ALA A 116 -14.27 2.88 -1.22
CA ALA A 116 -14.24 2.32 -2.58
C ALA A 116 -12.91 2.58 -3.28
N ILE A 117 -12.31 3.76 -3.09
CA ILE A 117 -11.01 4.12 -3.68
C ILE A 117 -9.91 3.24 -3.10
N LEU A 118 -9.82 3.14 -1.76
CA LEU A 118 -8.78 2.36 -1.09
C LEU A 118 -8.92 0.86 -1.38
N THR A 119 -10.14 0.33 -1.40
CA THR A 119 -10.39 -1.06 -1.78
C THR A 119 -9.96 -1.31 -3.24
N SER A 120 -10.30 -0.41 -4.17
CA SER A 120 -9.87 -0.55 -5.57
C SER A 120 -8.35 -0.48 -5.71
N ALA A 121 -7.70 0.43 -4.99
CA ALA A 121 -6.24 0.52 -4.96
C ALA A 121 -5.60 -0.75 -4.39
N ALA A 122 -6.14 -1.30 -3.29
CA ALA A 122 -5.66 -2.54 -2.68
C ALA A 122 -5.80 -3.74 -3.62
N VAL A 123 -6.96 -3.88 -4.29
CA VAL A 123 -7.19 -4.95 -5.27
C VAL A 123 -6.20 -4.88 -6.43
N LEU A 124 -6.00 -3.68 -7.01
CA LEU A 124 -5.05 -3.49 -8.11
C LEU A 124 -3.60 -3.69 -7.68
N SER A 125 -3.23 -3.24 -6.48
CA SER A 125 -1.90 -3.49 -5.90
C SER A 125 -1.66 -4.98 -5.67
N GLY A 126 -2.67 -5.70 -5.16
CA GLY A 126 -2.63 -7.14 -4.99
C GLY A 126 -2.50 -7.87 -6.33
N PHE A 127 -3.26 -7.44 -7.34
CA PHE A 127 -3.17 -7.99 -8.70
C PHE A 127 -1.78 -7.83 -9.31
N PHE A 128 -1.05 -6.80 -8.94
CA PHE A 128 0.35 -6.61 -9.35
C PHE A 128 1.32 -7.41 -8.45
N LEU A 129 1.18 -7.31 -7.13
CA LEU A 129 2.11 -7.92 -6.19
C LEU A 129 2.10 -9.45 -6.26
N ILE A 130 0.94 -10.09 -6.34
CA ILE A 130 0.84 -11.55 -6.33
C ILE A 130 1.64 -12.20 -7.47
N PRO A 131 1.52 -11.77 -8.74
CA PRO A 131 2.36 -12.31 -9.81
C PRO A 131 3.86 -12.04 -9.61
N VAL A 132 4.23 -10.85 -9.12
CA VAL A 132 5.64 -10.51 -8.86
C VAL A 132 6.21 -11.39 -7.75
N LEU A 133 5.47 -11.59 -6.66
CA LEU A 133 5.87 -12.48 -5.56
C LEU A 133 5.97 -13.92 -6.04
N GLY A 134 5.00 -14.39 -6.83
CA GLY A 134 5.00 -15.72 -7.41
C GLY A 134 6.19 -15.94 -8.34
N ALA A 135 6.50 -14.97 -9.21
CA ALA A 135 7.67 -15.01 -10.08
C ALA A 135 8.98 -14.98 -9.28
N SER A 136 9.08 -14.14 -8.27
CA SER A 136 10.26 -14.03 -7.40
C SER A 136 10.50 -15.33 -6.62
N TRP A 137 9.44 -15.91 -6.05
CA TRP A 137 9.52 -17.20 -5.37
C TRP A 137 9.86 -18.33 -6.35
N GLY A 138 9.20 -18.38 -7.51
CA GLY A 138 9.51 -19.37 -8.56
C GLY A 138 10.96 -19.28 -9.03
N MET A 139 11.50 -18.07 -9.14
CA MET A 139 12.90 -17.85 -9.51
C MET A 139 13.86 -18.34 -8.42
N THR A 140 13.53 -18.14 -7.13
CA THR A 140 14.35 -18.69 -6.03
C THR A 140 14.31 -20.21 -6.00
N VAL A 141 13.13 -20.83 -6.21
CA VAL A 141 12.99 -22.29 -6.31
C VAL A 141 13.81 -22.84 -7.49
N LEU A 142 13.67 -22.23 -8.66
CA LEU A 142 14.39 -22.65 -9.86
C LEU A 142 15.90 -22.47 -9.69
N GLY A 143 16.32 -21.32 -9.18
CA GLY A 143 17.73 -21.05 -8.92
C GLY A 143 18.33 -22.04 -7.93
N ASP A 144 17.63 -22.33 -6.83
CA ASP A 144 18.08 -23.32 -5.85
C ASP A 144 18.20 -24.74 -6.45
N THR A 145 17.21 -25.15 -7.24
CA THR A 145 17.24 -26.49 -7.89
C THR A 145 18.36 -26.64 -8.90
N LEU A 146 18.68 -25.58 -9.64
CA LEU A 146 19.74 -25.61 -10.68
C LEU A 146 21.14 -25.47 -10.08
N THR A 147 21.29 -24.77 -8.95
CA THR A 147 22.60 -24.53 -8.34
C THR A 147 22.92 -25.45 -7.18
N ARG A 148 21.96 -26.23 -6.71
CA ARG A 148 22.15 -27.19 -5.62
C ARG A 148 23.02 -28.33 -6.05
N THR A 149 24.23 -28.38 -5.52
CA THR A 149 25.18 -29.49 -5.69
C THR A 149 25.12 -30.50 -4.54
N ASP A 150 24.61 -30.08 -3.39
CA ASP A 150 24.53 -30.88 -2.17
C ASP A 150 23.06 -31.11 -1.74
N PRO A 151 22.56 -32.36 -1.77
CA PRO A 151 21.22 -32.70 -1.37
C PRO A 151 20.97 -32.57 0.14
N THR A 152 22.01 -32.41 0.97
CA THR A 152 21.89 -32.23 2.42
C THR A 152 21.50 -30.81 2.82
N LEU A 153 21.64 -29.85 1.91
CA LEU A 153 21.19 -28.47 2.16
C LEU A 153 19.66 -28.40 2.25
N PRO A 154 19.11 -27.59 3.17
CA PRO A 154 17.68 -27.44 3.31
C PRO A 154 17.06 -26.94 2.00
N ALA A 155 15.96 -27.58 1.62
CA ALA A 155 15.23 -27.19 0.41
C ALA A 155 14.56 -25.83 0.61
N VAL A 156 14.40 -25.07 -0.47
CA VAL A 156 13.54 -23.90 -0.49
C VAL A 156 12.14 -24.27 0.02
N THR A 157 11.57 -23.45 0.85
CA THR A 157 10.25 -23.65 1.47
C THR A 157 9.17 -23.97 0.44
N GLY A 158 8.30 -24.92 0.78
CA GLY A 158 7.29 -25.47 -0.12
C GLY A 158 6.22 -24.46 -0.57
N PRO A 159 5.27 -24.90 -1.42
CA PRO A 159 4.25 -24.03 -2.04
C PRO A 159 3.36 -23.30 -1.03
N VAL A 160 3.08 -23.89 0.13
CA VAL A 160 2.30 -23.24 1.21
C VAL A 160 2.95 -21.91 1.63
N TYR A 161 4.25 -21.89 1.76
CA TYR A 161 4.99 -20.69 2.10
C TYR A 161 4.85 -19.62 1.00
N GLY A 162 5.13 -19.97 -0.25
CA GLY A 162 5.07 -19.03 -1.37
C GLY A 162 3.68 -18.46 -1.62
N PHE A 163 2.63 -19.29 -1.47
CA PHE A 163 1.25 -18.88 -1.78
C PHE A 163 0.46 -18.33 -0.58
N MET A 164 0.88 -18.58 0.64
CA MET A 164 0.16 -18.11 1.83
C MET A 164 0.95 -17.10 2.64
N VAL A 165 2.17 -17.44 3.06
CA VAL A 165 2.95 -16.58 3.97
C VAL A 165 3.40 -15.30 3.25
N MET A 166 4.03 -15.42 2.09
CA MET A 166 4.54 -14.26 1.36
C MET A 166 3.44 -13.25 1.01
N PRO A 167 2.31 -13.63 0.40
CA PRO A 167 1.24 -12.68 0.09
C PRO A 167 0.60 -12.06 1.33
N ALA A 168 0.42 -12.83 2.41
CA ALA A 168 -0.17 -12.31 3.64
C ALA A 168 0.72 -11.26 4.30
N VAL A 169 2.03 -11.52 4.41
CA VAL A 169 2.99 -10.58 4.98
C VAL A 169 3.16 -9.36 4.07
N ALA A 170 3.25 -9.56 2.74
CA ALA A 170 3.33 -8.45 1.79
C ALA A 170 2.08 -7.55 1.85
N PHE A 171 0.89 -8.14 1.94
CA PHE A 171 -0.36 -7.38 2.15
C PHE A 171 -0.31 -6.55 3.43
N MET A 172 0.10 -7.14 4.55
CA MET A 172 0.24 -6.43 5.82
C MET A 172 1.17 -5.23 5.69
N ILE A 173 2.38 -5.45 5.14
CA ILE A 173 3.39 -4.40 4.98
C ILE A 173 2.87 -3.26 4.09
N ALA A 174 2.28 -3.59 2.95
CA ALA A 174 1.71 -2.59 2.04
C ALA A 174 0.57 -1.80 2.70
N ALA A 175 -0.32 -2.48 3.43
CA ALA A 175 -1.45 -1.86 4.12
C ALA A 175 -1.00 -0.92 5.26
N VAL A 176 -0.04 -1.35 6.09
CA VAL A 176 0.52 -0.53 7.17
C VAL A 176 1.26 0.67 6.57
N SER A 177 2.07 0.47 5.53
CA SER A 177 2.82 1.54 4.87
C SER A 177 1.88 2.59 4.26
N LEU A 178 0.78 2.16 3.63
CA LEU A 178 -0.26 3.02 3.13
C LEU A 178 -0.95 3.80 4.27
N ALA A 179 -1.33 3.12 5.35
CA ALA A 179 -2.00 3.75 6.49
C ALA A 179 -1.13 4.80 7.16
N VAL A 180 0.16 4.53 7.34
CA VAL A 180 1.13 5.49 7.89
C VAL A 180 1.32 6.66 6.94
N ALA A 181 1.51 6.42 5.64
CA ALA A 181 1.68 7.49 4.65
C ALA A 181 0.46 8.42 4.58
N LEU A 182 -0.75 7.86 4.73
CA LEU A 182 -2.01 8.59 4.73
C LEU A 182 -2.23 9.39 6.03
N SER A 183 -1.77 8.85 7.17
CA SER A 183 -1.97 9.46 8.49
C SER A 183 -0.91 10.51 8.83
N THR A 184 0.26 10.44 8.18
CA THR A 184 1.42 11.29 8.45
C THR A 184 1.92 11.96 7.17
N ARG A 185 3.24 11.95 6.96
CA ARG A 185 3.89 12.39 5.72
C ARG A 185 4.60 11.21 5.06
N ILE A 186 4.70 11.22 3.74
CA ILE A 186 5.38 10.16 2.96
C ILE A 186 6.79 9.90 3.50
N VAL A 187 7.53 10.96 3.87
CA VAL A 187 8.88 10.84 4.45
C VAL A 187 8.87 10.03 5.74
N VAL A 188 7.89 10.26 6.63
CA VAL A 188 7.75 9.51 7.89
C VAL A 188 7.47 8.03 7.60
N ALA A 189 6.62 7.75 6.61
CA ALA A 189 6.34 6.38 6.20
C ALA A 189 7.61 5.68 5.66
N ILE A 190 8.42 6.37 4.88
CA ILE A 190 9.71 5.83 4.37
C ILE A 190 10.65 5.52 5.52
N VAL A 191 10.88 6.48 6.42
CA VAL A 191 11.80 6.30 7.56
C VAL A 191 11.34 5.16 8.47
N LEU A 192 10.04 5.10 8.77
CA LEU A 192 9.49 4.02 9.59
C LEU A 192 9.70 2.64 8.92
N ASN A 193 9.44 2.53 7.62
CA ASN A 193 9.67 1.27 6.90
C ASN A 193 11.15 0.86 6.89
N ILE A 194 12.08 1.80 6.75
CA ILE A 194 13.52 1.52 6.86
C ILE A 194 13.84 0.94 8.23
N ILE A 195 13.37 1.57 9.31
CA ILE A 195 13.57 1.08 10.68
C ILE A 195 13.00 -0.33 10.83
N LEU A 196 11.79 -0.57 10.34
CA LEU A 196 11.13 -1.87 10.46
C LEU A 196 11.81 -2.96 9.63
N VAL A 197 12.38 -2.63 8.45
CA VAL A 197 13.21 -3.54 7.66
C VAL A 197 14.49 -3.89 8.43
N ILE A 198 15.16 -2.90 9.03
CA ILE A 198 16.37 -3.15 9.85
C ILE A 198 16.02 -4.06 11.04
N MET A 199 14.92 -3.81 11.74
CA MET A 199 14.47 -4.70 12.83
C MET A 199 14.14 -6.10 12.31
N GLY A 200 13.50 -6.20 11.16
CA GLY A 200 13.24 -7.48 10.49
C GLY A 200 14.53 -8.26 10.17
N LEU A 201 15.54 -7.57 9.65
CA LEU A 201 16.87 -8.12 9.39
C LEU A 201 17.56 -8.62 10.67
N LEU A 202 17.55 -7.80 11.71
CA LEU A 202 18.25 -8.13 12.98
C LEU A 202 17.61 -9.33 13.69
N ILE A 203 16.28 -9.39 13.73
CA ILE A 203 15.56 -10.44 14.46
C ILE A 203 15.29 -11.64 13.54
N GLY A 204 14.75 -11.41 12.34
CA GLY A 204 14.42 -12.48 11.39
C GLY A 204 15.65 -13.11 10.74
N GLY A 205 16.74 -12.37 10.60
CA GLY A 205 18.03 -12.88 10.10
C GLY A 205 18.88 -13.58 11.16
N ASN A 206 18.45 -13.59 12.45
CA ASN A 206 19.16 -14.22 13.54
C ASN A 206 18.29 -15.30 14.19
N GLU A 207 18.65 -16.56 14.00
CA GLU A 207 17.90 -17.71 14.47
C GLU A 207 17.69 -17.68 16.00
N VAL A 208 18.69 -17.26 16.77
CA VAL A 208 18.62 -17.17 18.24
C VAL A 208 17.58 -16.13 18.67
N LEU A 209 17.57 -14.95 18.05
CA LEU A 209 16.59 -13.91 18.35
C LEU A 209 15.18 -14.31 17.85
N ALA A 210 15.10 -14.91 16.67
CA ALA A 210 13.87 -15.41 16.10
C ALA A 210 13.21 -16.52 16.92
N ALA A 211 14.01 -17.34 17.63
CA ALA A 211 13.51 -18.37 18.54
C ALA A 211 12.81 -17.78 19.79
N THR A 212 13.19 -16.57 20.22
CA THR A 212 12.62 -15.89 21.39
C THR A 212 11.23 -15.28 21.07
N TRP A 213 10.59 -14.67 22.07
CA TRP A 213 9.35 -13.91 21.88
C TRP A 213 9.50 -12.64 21.02
N LEU A 214 10.74 -12.16 20.82
CA LEU A 214 11.09 -10.94 20.07
C LEU A 214 10.62 -11.01 18.60
N TRP A 215 10.44 -12.19 18.03
CA TRP A 215 9.91 -12.34 16.67
C TRP A 215 8.59 -11.58 16.45
N ARG A 216 7.76 -11.43 17.49
CA ARG A 216 6.49 -10.71 17.42
C ARG A 216 6.68 -9.21 17.15
N LEU A 217 7.83 -8.65 17.54
CA LEU A 217 8.17 -7.24 17.34
C LEU A 217 8.76 -6.93 15.97
N ALA A 218 9.04 -7.95 15.17
CA ALA A 218 9.67 -7.82 13.86
C ALA A 218 8.78 -8.30 12.72
N PRO A 219 7.59 -7.70 12.50
CA PRO A 219 6.65 -8.18 11.49
C PRO A 219 7.21 -8.13 10.06
N TRP A 220 8.18 -7.26 9.77
CA TRP A 220 8.87 -7.22 8.48
C TRP A 220 9.82 -8.41 8.27
N GLY A 221 10.25 -9.10 9.34
CA GLY A 221 11.04 -10.35 9.29
C GLY A 221 10.20 -11.64 9.36
N TRP A 222 8.87 -11.56 9.43
CA TRP A 222 8.01 -12.74 9.63
C TRP A 222 8.10 -13.78 8.53
N MET A 223 8.47 -13.41 7.31
CA MET A 223 8.71 -14.38 6.24
C MET A 223 9.88 -15.30 6.57
N SER A 224 11.02 -14.73 6.94
CA SER A 224 12.20 -15.49 7.34
C SER A 224 11.94 -16.32 8.61
N ILE A 225 11.18 -15.77 9.56
CA ILE A 225 10.79 -16.48 10.78
C ILE A 225 9.88 -17.69 10.46
N ALA A 226 8.93 -17.56 9.53
CA ALA A 226 8.09 -18.67 9.09
C ALA A 226 8.89 -19.75 8.34
N HIS A 227 9.99 -19.36 7.69
CA HIS A 227 10.91 -20.28 7.06
C HIS A 227 11.72 -21.06 8.11
N GLN A 228 12.31 -20.37 9.09
CA GLN A 228 13.12 -20.97 10.16
C GLN A 228 12.28 -21.80 11.12
N PHE A 229 11.03 -21.40 11.37
CA PHE A 229 10.08 -22.00 12.32
C PHE A 229 8.76 -22.32 11.63
N PRO A 230 8.70 -23.42 10.85
CA PRO A 230 7.52 -23.77 10.07
C PRO A 230 6.23 -23.92 10.90
N GLU A 231 6.31 -24.25 12.16
CA GLU A 231 5.15 -24.38 13.05
C GLU A 231 4.44 -23.04 13.30
N ARG A 232 5.09 -21.90 13.02
CA ARG A 232 4.53 -20.55 13.23
C ARG A 232 3.83 -19.97 12.01
N TRP A 233 3.90 -20.63 10.85
CA TRP A 233 3.39 -20.08 9.60
C TRP A 233 1.92 -19.66 9.67
N LEU A 234 1.05 -20.49 10.29
CA LEU A 234 -0.37 -20.18 10.42
C LEU A 234 -0.60 -18.94 11.29
N THR A 235 0.10 -18.85 12.41
CA THR A 235 0.03 -17.69 13.31
C THR A 235 0.47 -16.42 12.56
N ILE A 236 1.55 -16.49 11.80
CA ILE A 236 2.06 -15.36 11.01
C ILE A 236 1.04 -14.93 9.94
N VAL A 237 0.45 -15.88 9.21
CA VAL A 237 -0.58 -15.57 8.20
C VAL A 237 -1.78 -14.88 8.84
N VAL A 238 -2.31 -15.45 9.92
CA VAL A 238 -3.49 -14.89 10.62
C VAL A 238 -3.21 -13.50 11.16
N LEU A 239 -2.07 -13.30 11.83
CA LEU A 239 -1.68 -11.99 12.36
C LEU A 239 -1.45 -10.97 11.23
N SER A 240 -0.82 -11.39 10.13
CA SER A 240 -0.59 -10.51 8.97
C SER A 240 -1.90 -10.05 8.34
N LEU A 241 -2.84 -10.95 8.12
CA LEU A 241 -4.16 -10.61 7.59
C LEU A 241 -4.94 -9.71 8.53
N LEU A 242 -4.88 -9.95 9.83
CA LEU A 242 -5.56 -9.16 10.84
C LEU A 242 -4.98 -7.74 10.91
N ILE A 243 -3.65 -7.60 11.05
CA ILE A 243 -2.97 -6.30 11.11
C ILE A 243 -3.19 -5.53 9.80
N GLY A 244 -3.05 -6.18 8.65
CA GLY A 244 -3.28 -5.57 7.35
C GLY A 244 -4.72 -5.08 7.19
N SER A 245 -5.70 -5.85 7.62
CA SER A 245 -7.12 -5.48 7.58
C SER A 245 -7.43 -4.31 8.50
N VAL A 246 -6.89 -4.30 9.72
CA VAL A 246 -7.01 -3.17 10.67
C VAL A 246 -6.35 -1.92 10.09
N ALA A 247 -5.17 -2.04 9.51
CA ALA A 247 -4.48 -0.92 8.86
C ALA A 247 -5.29 -0.34 7.70
N MET A 248 -5.89 -1.18 6.86
CA MET A 248 -6.79 -0.73 5.79
C MET A 248 -8.05 -0.05 6.33
N GLY A 249 -8.64 -0.59 7.39
CA GLY A 249 -9.78 0.02 8.07
C GLY A 249 -9.46 1.40 8.65
N THR A 250 -8.33 1.53 9.35
CA THR A 250 -7.86 2.82 9.91
C THR A 250 -7.50 3.81 8.80
N ALA A 251 -6.90 3.36 7.71
CA ALA A 251 -6.65 4.18 6.53
C ALA A 251 -7.96 4.72 5.94
N ALA A 252 -9.00 3.89 5.81
CA ALA A 252 -10.29 4.31 5.28
C ALA A 252 -10.99 5.33 6.19
N LEU A 253 -10.90 5.18 7.52
CA LEU A 253 -11.44 6.13 8.48
C LEU A 253 -10.64 7.44 8.51
N GLY A 254 -9.32 7.37 8.50
CA GLY A 254 -8.43 8.52 8.43
C GLY A 254 -8.65 9.36 7.18
N ALA A 255 -8.82 8.69 6.06
CA ALA A 255 -9.12 9.31 4.78
C ALA A 255 -10.42 10.12 4.78
N ARG A 256 -11.48 9.62 5.44
CA ARG A 256 -12.73 10.35 5.60
C ARG A 256 -12.55 11.60 6.46
N ARG A 257 -11.78 11.50 7.54
CA ARG A 257 -11.52 12.64 8.45
C ARG A 257 -10.67 13.73 7.77
N ALA A 258 -9.70 13.35 6.97
CA ALA A 258 -8.88 14.30 6.21
C ALA A 258 -9.72 15.13 5.22
N ALA A 259 -10.77 14.52 4.62
CA ALA A 259 -11.67 15.22 3.70
C ALA A 259 -12.58 16.25 4.39
N ILE A 260 -12.77 16.16 5.72
CA ILE A 260 -13.67 17.03 6.49
C ILE A 260 -12.89 18.22 7.11
N ARG A 261 -11.58 18.06 7.36
CA ARG A 261 -10.77 19.05 8.07
C ARG A 261 -10.24 20.20 7.20
N ASP A 262 -10.26 20.04 5.91
CA ASP A 262 -9.79 20.99 4.89
C ASP A 262 -10.94 21.58 4.08
#